data_630aaa1aeb5a79e4d994e3347f134971
#
_entry.id   630aaa1aeb5a79e4d994e3347f134971
#
_cell.length_a   1.000
_cell.length_b   1.000
_cell.length_c   1.000
_cell.angle_alpha   90.00
_cell.angle_beta   90.00
_cell.angle_gamma   90.00
#
_symmetry.space_group_name_H-M   'P 1'
#
loop_
_entity.id
_entity.type
_entity.pdbx_description
1 polymer ?
#
loop_
_entity_poly.entity_id
_entity_poly.type
_entity_poly.pdbx_seq_one_letter_code
_entity_poly.pdbx_strand_id
1 'polypeptide(L)'
;IVNSGARASYNVGRIGGGTAVNAVPHETWAEVDMRSVDPIQIERLENGLRGAVAQALDEQNRMRTSGEALVADFELIGDRPSGIVGRETPLVGWAFAATRFLGLQPQLGVASTDANMAISIGIPAVTLGRGGQSGGAHSPDEWWAARDAHVGVQRALLVLLASAGVVG
;
A
#
# COMPACT_ATOMS: atom_id res chain seq x y z
N ILE A 1 17.06 13.37 6.82
CA ILE A 1 16.72 13.04 8.21
C ILE A 1 15.44 12.23 8.13
N VAL A 2 15.59 10.90 8.17
CA VAL A 2 14.46 9.99 8.25
C VAL A 2 13.80 10.24 9.60
N ASN A 3 12.57 10.74 9.56
CA ASN A 3 11.79 10.93 10.76
C ASN A 3 11.56 9.53 11.37
N SER A 4 12.13 9.28 12.55
CA SER A 4 12.08 8.00 13.26
C SER A 4 10.66 7.55 13.69
N GLY A 5 9.65 8.13 13.07
CA GLY A 5 8.22 7.89 13.26
C GLY A 5 7.47 7.55 11.97
N ALA A 6 8.11 6.89 10.98
CA ALA A 6 7.39 6.41 9.81
C ALA A 6 6.23 5.52 10.28
N ARG A 7 5.00 5.93 9.94
CA ARG A 7 3.80 5.16 10.30
C ARG A 7 3.85 3.82 9.59
N ALA A 8 3.60 2.76 10.35
CA ALA A 8 3.34 1.44 9.84
C ALA A 8 1.92 1.03 10.24
N SER A 9 1.26 0.29 9.40
CA SER A 9 -0.07 -0.25 9.66
C SER A 9 -0.17 -1.68 9.15
N TYR A 10 -1.04 -2.45 9.78
CA TYR A 10 -1.45 -3.75 9.28
C TYR A 10 -2.97 -3.90 9.38
N ASN A 11 -3.51 -4.77 8.56
CA ASN A 11 -4.91 -5.12 8.55
C ASN A 11 -5.07 -6.61 8.28
N VAL A 12 -5.85 -7.31 9.10
CA VAL A 12 -6.32 -8.67 8.80
C VAL A 12 -7.58 -8.51 7.97
N GLY A 13 -7.43 -8.55 6.66
CA GLY A 13 -8.51 -8.26 5.71
C GLY A 13 -9.47 -9.40 5.49
N ARG A 14 -8.97 -10.64 5.59
CA ARG A 14 -9.78 -11.85 5.37
C ARG A 14 -9.33 -12.95 6.33
N ILE A 15 -10.29 -13.75 6.77
CA ILE A 15 -10.07 -14.97 7.57
C ILE A 15 -11.02 -16.02 7.03
N GLY A 16 -10.55 -17.26 6.96
CA GLY A 16 -11.37 -18.37 6.50
C GLY A 16 -10.89 -19.72 7.03
N GLY A 17 -11.62 -20.75 6.65
CA GLY A 17 -11.31 -22.13 7.02
C GLY A 17 -12.50 -22.86 7.65
N GLY A 18 -12.30 -24.13 7.95
CA GLY A 18 -13.35 -25.01 8.49
C GLY A 18 -14.36 -25.46 7.44
N THR A 19 -15.15 -26.45 7.78
CA THR A 19 -16.17 -27.08 6.91
C THR A 19 -17.58 -27.08 7.50
N ALA A 20 -17.68 -27.04 8.82
CA ALA A 20 -18.94 -27.05 9.54
C ALA A 20 -18.81 -26.44 10.93
N VAL A 21 -19.88 -25.85 11.45
CA VAL A 21 -19.90 -25.18 12.77
C VAL A 21 -19.65 -26.10 13.96
N ASN A 22 -19.86 -27.40 13.80
CA ASN A 22 -19.69 -28.45 14.83
C ASN A 22 -18.46 -29.32 14.60
N ALA A 23 -17.56 -28.94 13.69
CA ALA A 23 -16.32 -29.64 13.40
C ALA A 23 -15.11 -28.74 13.75
N VAL A 24 -14.06 -29.37 14.30
CA VAL A 24 -12.76 -28.70 14.45
C VAL A 24 -12.19 -28.44 13.05
N PRO A 25 -11.81 -27.21 12.70
CA PRO A 25 -11.22 -26.91 11.41
C PRO A 25 -9.94 -27.72 11.17
N HIS A 26 -9.85 -28.35 10.00
CA HIS A 26 -8.61 -28.98 9.56
C HIS A 26 -7.57 -27.93 9.16
N GLU A 27 -8.04 -26.85 8.57
CA GLU A 27 -7.23 -25.72 8.13
C GLU A 27 -7.97 -24.39 8.38
N THR A 28 -7.21 -23.38 8.76
CA THR A 28 -7.67 -22.00 8.82
C THR A 28 -6.60 -21.09 8.22
N TRP A 29 -7.01 -20.00 7.65
CA TRP A 29 -6.09 -19.03 7.05
C TRP A 29 -6.53 -17.59 7.34
N ALA A 30 -5.56 -16.68 7.25
CA ALA A 30 -5.80 -15.24 7.30
C ALA A 30 -4.91 -14.53 6.28
N GLU A 31 -5.47 -13.52 5.60
CA GLU A 31 -4.71 -12.61 4.74
C GLU A 31 -4.45 -11.31 5.49
N VAL A 32 -3.17 -10.96 5.58
CA VAL A 32 -2.70 -9.78 6.32
C VAL A 32 -2.01 -8.81 5.36
N ASP A 33 -2.52 -7.59 5.28
CA ASP A 33 -1.91 -6.49 4.55
C ASP A 33 -1.06 -5.65 5.51
N MET A 34 0.18 -5.35 5.12
CA MET A 34 1.10 -4.53 5.89
C MET A 34 1.59 -3.36 5.04
N ARG A 35 1.59 -2.14 5.61
CA ARG A 35 1.95 -0.92 4.88
C ARG A 35 2.88 -0.03 5.68
N SER A 36 3.93 0.43 5.03
CA SER A 36 4.80 1.52 5.48
C SER A 36 5.54 2.13 4.28
N VAL A 37 5.98 3.36 4.41
CA VAL A 37 6.96 3.98 3.47
C VAL A 37 8.39 3.55 3.80
N ASP A 38 8.61 2.98 4.97
CA ASP A 38 9.91 2.52 5.47
C ASP A 38 9.93 0.98 5.47
N PRO A 39 10.78 0.35 4.65
CA PRO A 39 10.88 -1.10 4.56
C PRO A 39 11.24 -1.76 5.89
N ILE A 40 12.02 -1.08 6.75
CA ILE A 40 12.37 -1.61 8.09
C ILE A 40 11.12 -1.80 8.95
N GLN A 41 10.11 -0.95 8.80
CA GLN A 41 8.85 -1.10 9.53
C GLN A 41 8.03 -2.28 9.01
N ILE A 42 8.06 -2.55 7.70
CA ILE A 42 7.42 -3.75 7.13
C ILE A 42 8.06 -5.02 7.70
N GLU A 43 9.37 -5.10 7.69
CA GLU A 43 10.11 -6.21 8.28
C GLU A 43 9.78 -6.43 9.77
N ARG A 44 9.67 -5.33 10.54
CA ARG A 44 9.27 -5.40 11.95
C ARG A 44 7.85 -5.94 12.13
N LEU A 45 6.90 -5.52 11.29
CA LEU A 45 5.53 -6.03 11.33
C LEU A 45 5.49 -7.52 10.98
N GLU A 46 6.21 -7.93 9.95
CA GLU A 46 6.29 -9.34 9.55
C GLU A 46 6.90 -10.20 10.66
N ASN A 47 8.03 -9.79 11.22
CA ASN A 47 8.68 -10.49 12.32
C ASN A 47 7.77 -10.56 13.56
N GLY A 48 7.03 -9.50 13.85
CA GLY A 48 6.03 -9.48 14.91
C GLY A 48 4.90 -10.48 14.68
N LEU A 49 4.36 -10.55 13.47
CA LEU A 49 3.33 -11.53 13.11
C LEU A 49 3.84 -12.96 13.24
N ARG A 50 5.01 -13.25 12.66
CA ARG A 50 5.64 -14.59 12.74
C ARG A 50 5.90 -14.99 14.18
N GLY A 51 6.38 -14.06 15.02
CA GLY A 51 6.59 -14.31 16.44
C GLY A 51 5.30 -14.60 17.20
N ALA A 52 4.23 -13.85 16.94
CA ALA A 52 2.93 -14.07 17.57
C ALA A 52 2.33 -15.43 17.18
N VAL A 53 2.41 -15.80 15.91
CA VAL A 53 1.95 -17.11 15.42
C VAL A 53 2.76 -18.24 16.04
N ALA A 54 4.10 -18.12 16.08
CA ALA A 54 4.96 -19.14 16.70
C ALA A 54 4.63 -19.33 18.18
N GLN A 55 4.42 -18.24 18.92
CA GLN A 55 4.01 -18.31 20.32
C GLN A 55 2.66 -19.02 20.48
N ALA A 56 1.66 -18.64 19.67
CA ALA A 56 0.34 -19.25 19.72
C ALA A 56 0.39 -20.76 19.41
N LEU A 57 1.16 -21.16 18.40
CA LEU A 57 1.37 -22.59 18.07
C LEU A 57 2.01 -23.35 19.22
N ASP A 58 3.04 -22.79 19.83
CA ASP A 58 3.74 -23.40 20.96
C ASP A 58 2.80 -23.59 22.16
N GLU A 59 2.01 -22.57 22.50
CA GLU A 59 1.01 -22.63 23.56
C GLU A 59 -0.04 -23.71 23.29
N GLN A 60 -0.61 -23.76 22.08
CA GLN A 60 -1.64 -24.72 21.72
C GLN A 60 -1.08 -26.15 21.64
N ASN A 61 0.10 -26.34 21.08
CA ASN A 61 0.74 -27.64 20.98
C ASN A 61 1.14 -28.22 22.34
N ARG A 62 1.48 -27.37 23.31
CA ARG A 62 1.70 -27.85 24.71
C ARG A 62 0.43 -28.36 25.37
N MET A 63 -0.74 -27.83 25.05
CA MET A 63 -2.02 -28.26 25.59
C MET A 63 -2.62 -29.45 24.84
N ARG A 64 -2.02 -29.84 23.73
CA ARG A 64 -2.53 -30.92 22.87
C ARG A 64 -2.46 -32.26 23.57
N THR A 65 -3.58 -32.99 23.58
CA THR A 65 -3.70 -34.32 24.19
C THR A 65 -3.76 -35.47 23.16
N SER A 66 -4.03 -35.12 21.87
CA SER A 66 -4.12 -36.10 20.77
C SER A 66 -3.95 -35.40 19.42
N GLY A 67 -3.85 -36.17 18.34
CA GLY A 67 -3.71 -35.68 16.98
C GLY A 67 -2.28 -35.19 16.65
N GLU A 68 -2.11 -34.62 15.47
CA GLU A 68 -0.84 -34.04 15.02
C GLU A 68 -0.61 -32.63 15.61
N ALA A 69 0.63 -32.17 15.62
CA ALA A 69 0.96 -30.82 16.03
C ALA A 69 0.41 -29.81 15.03
N LEU A 70 -0.09 -28.70 15.56
CA LEU A 70 -0.45 -27.55 14.72
C LEU A 70 0.81 -26.95 14.10
N VAL A 71 0.72 -26.60 12.83
CA VAL A 71 1.75 -25.92 12.06
C VAL A 71 1.16 -24.69 11.40
N ALA A 72 2.01 -23.74 11.02
CA ALA A 72 1.60 -22.60 10.20
C ALA A 72 2.61 -22.37 9.10
N ASP A 73 2.09 -22.15 7.89
CA ASP A 73 2.84 -21.72 6.74
C ASP A 73 2.58 -20.24 6.45
N PHE A 74 3.58 -19.57 5.89
CA PHE A 74 3.49 -18.19 5.48
C PHE A 74 3.76 -18.08 4.00
N GLU A 75 2.78 -17.61 3.25
CA GLU A 75 2.89 -17.34 1.83
C GLU A 75 2.88 -15.83 1.58
N LEU A 76 3.86 -15.33 0.82
CA LEU A 76 3.87 -13.96 0.35
C LEU A 76 3.03 -13.87 -0.92
N ILE A 77 1.79 -13.40 -0.81
CA ILE A 77 0.83 -13.33 -1.92
C ILE A 77 0.94 -12.02 -2.72
N GLY A 78 1.69 -11.05 -2.23
CA GLY A 78 1.95 -9.80 -2.93
C GLY A 78 3.04 -8.98 -2.25
N ASP A 79 3.91 -8.39 -3.06
CA ASP A 79 4.92 -7.43 -2.61
C ASP A 79 4.89 -6.20 -3.51
N ARG A 80 4.69 -5.05 -2.88
CA ARG A 80 4.84 -3.76 -3.53
C ARG A 80 5.87 -2.96 -2.73
N PRO A 81 7.08 -2.83 -3.24
CA PRO A 81 8.20 -2.27 -2.49
C PRO A 81 7.92 -0.85 -2.02
N SER A 82 8.43 -0.51 -0.84
CA SER A 82 8.33 0.82 -0.26
C SER A 82 9.34 1.76 -0.90
N GLY A 83 9.03 3.06 -0.91
CA GLY A 83 9.96 4.08 -1.35
C GLY A 83 9.39 5.50 -1.23
N ILE A 84 10.27 6.48 -1.28
CA ILE A 84 9.93 7.90 -1.21
C ILE A 84 10.66 8.63 -2.32
N VAL A 85 9.95 9.51 -3.02
CA VAL A 85 10.55 10.51 -3.92
C VAL A 85 10.73 11.81 -3.17
N GLY A 86 11.94 12.37 -3.22
CA GLY A 86 12.26 13.65 -2.59
C GLY A 86 11.43 14.78 -3.20
N ARG A 87 11.01 15.71 -2.35
CA ARG A 87 10.23 16.89 -2.77
C ARG A 87 10.98 17.80 -3.76
N GLU A 88 12.30 17.77 -3.70
CA GLU A 88 13.24 18.52 -4.55
C GLU A 88 13.41 17.90 -5.94
N THR A 89 12.88 16.71 -6.17
CA THR A 89 12.97 16.02 -7.47
C THR A 89 12.28 16.86 -8.55
N PRO A 90 12.91 17.09 -9.73
CA PRO A 90 12.33 17.91 -10.80
C PRO A 90 10.93 17.47 -11.20
N LEU A 91 10.67 16.16 -11.27
CA LEU A 91 9.36 15.60 -11.59
C LEU A 91 8.27 16.06 -10.60
N VAL A 92 8.59 16.15 -9.30
CA VAL A 92 7.66 16.68 -8.27
C VAL A 92 7.43 18.18 -8.50
N GLY A 93 8.49 18.92 -8.83
CA GLY A 93 8.41 20.35 -9.19
C GLY A 93 7.46 20.59 -10.38
N TRP A 94 7.60 19.82 -11.45
CA TRP A 94 6.72 19.89 -12.62
C TRP A 94 5.27 19.54 -12.29
N ALA A 95 5.05 18.49 -11.49
CA ALA A 95 3.71 18.13 -11.04
C ALA A 95 3.04 19.25 -10.22
N PHE A 96 3.81 19.96 -9.40
CA PHE A 96 3.33 21.10 -8.64
C PHE A 96 3.03 22.30 -9.55
N ALA A 97 3.93 22.61 -10.49
CA ALA A 97 3.73 23.70 -11.43
C ALA A 97 2.48 23.47 -12.30
N ALA A 98 2.34 22.29 -12.89
CA ALA A 98 1.17 21.91 -13.67
C ALA A 98 -0.13 21.99 -12.85
N THR A 99 -0.11 21.55 -11.60
CA THR A 99 -1.28 21.62 -10.72
C THR A 99 -1.69 23.06 -10.45
N ARG A 100 -0.73 23.94 -10.14
CA ARG A 100 -1.00 25.38 -9.93
C ARG A 100 -1.46 26.09 -11.20
N PHE A 101 -0.87 25.76 -12.36
CA PHE A 101 -1.29 26.31 -13.64
C PHE A 101 -2.77 26.04 -13.95
N LEU A 102 -3.28 24.90 -13.53
CA LEU A 102 -4.69 24.53 -13.65
C LEU A 102 -5.58 25.10 -12.53
N GLY A 103 -5.07 26.04 -11.73
CA GLY A 103 -5.84 26.70 -10.66
C GLY A 103 -6.06 25.86 -9.40
N LEU A 104 -5.36 24.71 -9.28
CA LEU A 104 -5.48 23.80 -8.15
C LEU A 104 -4.34 23.98 -7.14
N GLN A 105 -4.60 23.58 -5.89
CA GLN A 105 -3.57 23.57 -4.86
C GLN A 105 -2.87 22.19 -4.83
N PRO A 106 -1.55 22.13 -5.08
CA PRO A 106 -0.83 20.87 -5.03
C PRO A 106 -0.68 20.38 -3.60
N GLN A 107 -0.88 19.08 -3.41
CA GLN A 107 -0.70 18.39 -2.14
C GLN A 107 0.18 17.17 -2.35
N LEU A 108 1.06 16.89 -1.38
CA LEU A 108 1.80 15.63 -1.32
C LEU A 108 0.99 14.61 -0.54
N GLY A 109 0.95 13.41 -1.06
CA GLY A 109 0.33 12.27 -0.41
C GLY A 109 1.21 11.03 -0.53
N VAL A 110 0.85 10.02 0.22
CA VAL A 110 1.45 8.68 0.16
C VAL A 110 0.35 7.72 -0.24
N ALA A 111 0.62 6.87 -1.23
CA ALA A 111 -0.31 5.85 -1.69
C ALA A 111 0.48 4.63 -2.19
N SER A 112 -0.14 3.46 -2.13
CA SER A 112 0.38 2.26 -2.77
C SER A 112 -0.08 2.24 -4.22
N THR A 113 0.87 2.43 -5.15
CA THR A 113 0.61 2.53 -6.59
C THR A 113 1.74 1.87 -7.37
N ASP A 114 1.59 1.75 -8.69
CA ASP A 114 2.64 1.20 -9.56
C ASP A 114 3.92 2.05 -9.60
N ALA A 115 3.84 3.33 -9.19
CA ALA A 115 5.01 4.18 -9.00
C ALA A 115 6.00 3.62 -7.96
N ASN A 116 5.55 2.82 -7.01
CA ASN A 116 6.39 2.20 -6.00
C ASN A 116 7.52 1.37 -6.61
N MET A 117 7.23 0.62 -7.67
CA MET A 117 8.25 -0.21 -8.33
C MET A 117 9.36 0.65 -8.93
N ALA A 118 9.02 1.70 -9.67
CA ALA A 118 10.01 2.62 -10.23
C ALA A 118 10.85 3.29 -9.13
N ILE A 119 10.20 3.76 -8.06
CA ILE A 119 10.87 4.41 -6.94
C ILE A 119 11.84 3.46 -6.24
N SER A 120 11.47 2.21 -6.04
CA SER A 120 12.30 1.22 -5.33
C SER A 120 13.62 0.88 -6.05
N ILE A 121 13.66 1.08 -7.36
CA ILE A 121 14.87 0.88 -8.18
C ILE A 121 15.57 2.21 -8.53
N GLY A 122 15.22 3.30 -7.82
CA GLY A 122 15.87 4.61 -7.96
C GLY A 122 15.38 5.45 -9.14
N ILE A 123 14.30 5.07 -9.82
CA ILE A 123 13.69 5.84 -10.90
C ILE A 123 12.64 6.78 -10.29
N PRO A 124 12.79 8.12 -10.42
CA PRO A 124 11.80 9.07 -9.95
C PRO A 124 10.43 8.83 -10.61
N ALA A 125 9.40 8.64 -9.81
CA ALA A 125 8.04 8.46 -10.27
C ALA A 125 7.05 9.18 -9.36
N VAL A 126 5.95 9.66 -9.92
CA VAL A 126 4.84 10.28 -9.18
C VAL A 126 3.52 9.74 -9.66
N THR A 127 2.60 9.59 -8.75
CA THR A 127 1.20 9.29 -9.09
C THR A 127 0.40 10.58 -9.06
N LEU A 128 -0.30 10.86 -10.13
CA LEU A 128 -1.16 12.01 -10.26
C LEU A 128 -2.62 11.61 -10.03
N GLY A 129 -3.37 12.45 -9.33
CA GLY A 129 -4.81 12.24 -9.20
C GLY A 129 -5.50 12.25 -10.56
N ARG A 130 -6.41 11.33 -10.78
CA ARG A 130 -7.16 11.11 -12.04
C ARG A 130 -8.10 12.25 -12.45
N GLY A 131 -8.27 13.26 -11.58
CA GLY A 131 -9.33 14.24 -11.73
C GLY A 131 -10.70 13.69 -11.30
N GLY A 132 -11.76 14.49 -11.49
CA GLY A 132 -13.07 14.13 -10.99
C GLY A 132 -13.22 14.34 -9.47
N GLN A 133 -14.35 13.90 -8.97
CA GLN A 133 -14.66 13.90 -7.54
C GLN A 133 -14.85 12.48 -7.05
N SER A 134 -14.46 12.16 -5.83
CA SER A 134 -14.64 10.83 -5.27
C SER A 134 -14.83 10.90 -3.75
N GLY A 135 -15.43 9.86 -3.19
CA GLY A 135 -15.59 9.70 -1.75
C GLY A 135 -15.79 8.25 -1.38
N GLY A 136 -15.76 7.96 -0.08
CA GLY A 136 -15.98 6.63 0.45
C GLY A 136 -14.92 5.60 0.05
N ALA A 137 -13.68 6.01 -0.24
CA ALA A 137 -12.64 5.10 -0.69
C ALA A 137 -12.48 3.90 0.25
N HIS A 138 -12.38 2.69 -0.33
CA HIS A 138 -12.28 1.41 0.38
C HIS A 138 -13.51 1.06 1.24
N SER A 139 -14.69 1.57 0.88
CA SER A 139 -15.95 1.20 1.52
C SER A 139 -16.99 0.75 0.50
N PRO A 140 -18.09 0.08 0.92
CA PRO A 140 -19.20 -0.25 0.02
C PRO A 140 -19.87 0.97 -0.62
N ASP A 141 -19.69 2.17 -0.04
CA ASP A 141 -20.22 3.45 -0.51
C ASP A 141 -19.22 4.22 -1.35
N GLU A 142 -18.17 3.57 -1.86
CA GLU A 142 -17.18 4.22 -2.71
C GLU A 142 -17.82 4.71 -4.02
N TRP A 143 -17.57 5.96 -4.35
CA TRP A 143 -18.07 6.58 -5.57
C TRP A 143 -17.04 7.44 -6.26
N TRP A 144 -17.22 7.61 -7.56
CA TRP A 144 -16.48 8.55 -8.38
C TRP A 144 -17.40 9.23 -9.39
N ALA A 145 -17.23 10.56 -9.59
CA ALA A 145 -17.97 11.35 -10.57
C ALA A 145 -16.99 12.05 -11.52
N ALA A 146 -17.34 12.06 -12.79
CA ALA A 146 -16.48 12.59 -13.86
C ALA A 146 -16.40 14.15 -13.91
N ARG A 147 -17.04 14.86 -12.95
CA ARG A 147 -16.98 16.32 -12.91
C ARG A 147 -15.51 16.76 -12.86
N ASP A 148 -15.08 17.60 -13.83
CA ASP A 148 -13.72 18.10 -13.97
C ASP A 148 -12.63 17.01 -14.13
N ALA A 149 -12.99 15.80 -14.57
CA ALA A 149 -12.03 14.71 -14.80
C ALA A 149 -10.96 15.09 -15.85
N HIS A 150 -11.32 15.92 -16.84
CA HIS A 150 -10.40 16.43 -17.86
C HIS A 150 -9.17 17.14 -17.26
N VAL A 151 -9.30 17.76 -16.08
CA VAL A 151 -8.20 18.43 -15.39
C VAL A 151 -7.08 17.45 -15.00
N GLY A 152 -7.44 16.20 -14.63
CA GLY A 152 -6.46 15.15 -14.39
C GLY A 152 -5.64 14.80 -15.63
N VAL A 153 -6.32 14.69 -16.79
CA VAL A 153 -5.66 14.43 -18.08
C VAL A 153 -4.76 15.58 -18.50
N GLN A 154 -5.25 16.82 -18.40
CA GLN A 154 -4.47 18.02 -18.70
C GLN A 154 -3.22 18.11 -17.82
N ARG A 155 -3.34 17.83 -16.53
CA ARG A 155 -2.20 17.80 -15.61
C ARG A 155 -1.16 16.77 -16.03
N ALA A 156 -1.59 15.53 -16.34
CA ALA A 156 -0.68 14.49 -16.79
C ALA A 156 0.06 14.89 -18.07
N LEU A 157 -0.65 15.48 -19.05
CA LEU A 157 -0.05 15.97 -20.27
C LEU A 157 0.99 17.08 -20.01
N LEU A 158 0.67 18.06 -19.17
CA LEU A 158 1.59 19.14 -18.80
C LEU A 158 2.86 18.62 -18.14
N VAL A 159 2.73 17.65 -17.22
CA VAL A 159 3.89 17.01 -16.58
C VAL A 159 4.73 16.24 -17.59
N LEU A 160 4.08 15.50 -18.49
CA LEU A 160 4.77 14.77 -19.57
C LEU A 160 5.58 15.71 -20.47
N LEU A 161 4.96 16.81 -20.95
CA LEU A 161 5.62 17.81 -21.79
C LEU A 161 6.77 18.49 -21.05
N ALA A 162 6.60 18.83 -19.77
CA ALA A 162 7.65 19.42 -18.96
C ALA A 162 8.83 18.47 -18.75
N SER A 163 8.57 17.18 -18.61
CA SER A 163 9.60 16.16 -18.40
C SER A 163 10.35 15.79 -19.68
N ALA A 164 9.66 15.75 -20.81
CA ALA A 164 10.23 15.43 -22.11
C ALA A 164 11.00 16.59 -22.74
N GLY A 165 10.71 17.82 -22.32
CA GLY A 165 11.12 19.05 -22.99
C GLY A 165 10.26 19.31 -24.24
N VAL A 166 9.95 20.58 -24.47
CA VAL A 166 9.30 21.03 -25.70
C VAL A 166 10.40 21.65 -26.56
N VAL A 167 10.72 21.01 -27.67
CA VAL A 167 11.64 21.60 -28.65
C VAL A 167 10.81 22.67 -29.42
N GLY A 168 11.19 23.95 -29.25
CA GLY A 168 10.62 25.05 -29.98
C GLY A 168 11.24 25.18 -31.36
#